data_65fa3bcfa887835cc0f9ca6f431592db
#
_entry.id   65fa3bcfa887835cc0f9ca6f431592db
#
_cell.length_a   1.000
_cell.length_b   1.000
_cell.length_c   1.000
_cell.angle_alpha   90.00
_cell.angle_beta   90.00
_cell.angle_gamma   90.00
#
_symmetry.space_group_name_H-M   'P 1'
#
loop_
_entity.id
_entity.type
_entity.pdbx_description
1 polymer ?
#
loop_
_entity_poly.entity_id
_entity_poly.type
_entity_poly.pdbx_seq_one_letter_code
_entity_poly.pdbx_strand_id
1 'polypeptide(L)'
;MADGIYYVDRRLPFGTANYAAVTPTTTMKGIWAPGATNPCILPANYWTVGKTLRLTANVKLTTGTAGNSQFGMAYGAADAPACVVATTTRAKIASVGPFGIFMQGYATCRSIGTAGTLSMWGFVYADLSVFLSTVQPLVFPSDGVTVVSTIDTTVGTNGLFFEYLTSAGTDSILATDIVLEAMN
;
A
#
# COMPACT_ATOMS: atom_id res chain seq x y z
N MET A 1 -2.87 -11.01 -32.60
CA MET A 1 -3.69 -10.30 -31.60
C MET A 1 -2.73 -9.34 -30.90
N ALA A 2 -2.94 -8.04 -31.04
CA ALA A 2 -2.07 -7.05 -30.39
C ALA A 2 -2.42 -7.03 -28.91
N ASP A 3 -1.51 -7.49 -28.05
CA ASP A 3 -1.62 -7.33 -26.62
C ASP A 3 -1.48 -5.85 -26.32
N GLY A 4 -2.63 -5.19 -26.20
CA GLY A 4 -2.68 -3.80 -25.79
C GLY A 4 -2.15 -3.67 -24.37
N ILE A 5 -1.03 -3.00 -24.20
CA ILE A 5 -0.57 -2.56 -22.90
C ILE A 5 -1.56 -1.49 -22.43
N TYR A 6 -2.50 -1.90 -21.59
CA TYR A 6 -3.43 -0.95 -20.97
C TYR A 6 -2.74 -0.34 -19.74
N TYR A 7 -2.18 0.84 -19.90
CA TYR A 7 -1.75 1.65 -18.78
C TYR A 7 -3.00 2.19 -18.08
N VAL A 8 -3.27 1.73 -16.89
CA VAL A 8 -4.15 2.44 -15.96
C VAL A 8 -3.27 3.39 -15.18
N ASP A 9 -2.90 4.50 -15.81
CA ASP A 9 -2.22 5.61 -15.13
C ASP A 9 -3.28 6.40 -14.36
N ARG A 10 -3.47 6.06 -13.11
CA ARG A 10 -4.18 6.92 -12.15
C ARG A 10 -3.16 7.62 -11.30
N ARG A 11 -2.58 8.66 -11.86
CA ARG A 11 -1.89 9.67 -11.06
C ARG A 11 -2.92 10.39 -10.24
N LEU A 12 -2.75 10.36 -8.93
CA LEU A 12 -3.47 11.31 -8.11
C LEU A 12 -3.06 12.70 -8.59
N PRO A 13 -4.01 13.57 -8.97
CA PRO A 13 -3.64 14.88 -9.44
C PRO A 13 -2.78 15.55 -8.39
N PHE A 14 -1.65 16.11 -8.80
CA PHE A 14 -0.85 17.05 -8.01
C PHE A 14 -1.72 18.29 -7.74
N GLY A 15 -2.75 18.11 -6.94
CA GLY A 15 -3.48 19.22 -6.37
C GLY A 15 -2.62 19.82 -5.29
N THR A 16 -2.61 21.14 -5.20
CA THR A 16 -1.96 21.91 -4.13
C THR A 16 -2.49 21.62 -2.72
N ALA A 17 -3.50 20.76 -2.60
CA ALA A 17 -3.97 20.24 -1.33
C ALA A 17 -3.13 19.02 -0.95
N ASN A 18 -2.23 19.20 0.01
CA ASN A 18 -1.66 18.06 0.72
C ASN A 18 -2.80 17.14 1.16
N TYR A 19 -2.68 15.83 0.88
CA TYR A 19 -3.60 14.88 1.49
C TYR A 19 -3.55 15.10 3.00
N ALA A 20 -4.71 15.14 3.65
CA ALA A 20 -4.72 15.30 5.09
C ALA A 20 -3.90 14.16 5.71
N ALA A 21 -2.97 14.51 6.59
CA ALA A 21 -2.13 13.55 7.23
C ALA A 21 -3.00 12.50 7.94
N VAL A 22 -2.80 11.24 7.61
CA VAL A 22 -3.46 10.15 8.32
C VAL A 22 -2.76 10.00 9.66
N THR A 23 -3.50 10.07 10.75
CA THR A 23 -3.01 9.67 12.07
C THR A 23 -3.24 8.16 12.18
N PRO A 24 -2.20 7.34 12.01
CA PRO A 24 -2.36 5.91 12.05
C PRO A 24 -2.63 5.46 13.49
N THR A 25 -3.36 4.38 13.59
CA THR A 25 -3.73 3.75 14.87
C THR A 25 -3.03 2.40 15.00
N THR A 26 -3.36 1.65 16.05
CA THR A 26 -2.92 0.27 16.25
C THR A 26 -3.50 -0.72 15.22
N THR A 27 -4.37 -0.26 14.33
CA THR A 27 -4.86 -1.00 13.15
C THR A 27 -4.21 -0.45 11.89
N MET A 28 -3.94 -1.31 10.90
CA MET A 28 -3.48 -0.88 9.59
C MET A 28 -4.47 0.12 8.97
N LYS A 29 -3.96 1.21 8.46
CA LYS A 29 -4.73 2.26 7.79
C LYS A 29 -4.15 2.57 6.42
N GLY A 30 -5.03 2.76 5.46
CA GLY A 30 -4.64 3.21 4.11
C GLY A 30 -3.93 4.57 4.14
N ILE A 31 -2.88 4.69 3.32
CA ILE A 31 -2.03 5.89 3.26
C ILE A 31 -2.65 6.97 2.34
N TRP A 32 -3.93 7.20 2.45
CA TRP A 32 -4.63 8.31 1.79
C TRP A 32 -5.44 9.11 2.80
N ALA A 33 -5.86 10.30 2.40
CA ALA A 33 -6.56 11.19 3.32
C ALA A 33 -7.81 10.55 3.93
N PRO A 34 -8.05 10.72 5.24
CA PRO A 34 -9.26 10.28 5.90
C PRO A 34 -10.51 10.80 5.17
N GLY A 35 -11.46 9.91 4.90
CA GLY A 35 -12.69 10.24 4.18
C GLY A 35 -12.55 10.35 2.67
N ALA A 36 -11.35 10.25 2.11
CA ALA A 36 -11.15 10.18 0.67
C ALA A 36 -11.44 8.75 0.16
N THR A 37 -12.02 8.66 -1.02
CA THR A 37 -12.17 7.39 -1.72
C THR A 37 -10.78 6.84 -2.06
N ASN A 38 -10.58 5.52 -1.91
CA ASN A 38 -9.36 4.87 -2.37
C ASN A 38 -9.09 5.26 -3.84
N PRO A 39 -7.96 5.91 -4.14
CA PRO A 39 -7.67 6.38 -5.49
C PRO A 39 -7.43 5.25 -6.49
N CYS A 40 -7.15 4.06 -6.01
CA CYS A 40 -6.80 2.89 -6.81
C CYS A 40 -7.93 1.85 -6.87
N ILE A 41 -9.20 2.28 -6.81
CA ILE A 41 -10.35 1.41 -7.03
C ILE A 41 -10.32 0.88 -8.46
N LEU A 42 -10.51 -0.43 -8.58
CA LEU A 42 -10.57 -1.14 -9.86
C LEU A 42 -12.04 -1.34 -10.28
N PRO A 43 -12.36 -1.27 -11.57
CA PRO A 43 -13.68 -1.63 -12.06
C PRO A 43 -14.05 -3.08 -11.72
N ALA A 44 -15.34 -3.38 -11.67
CA ALA A 44 -15.81 -4.76 -11.56
C ALA A 44 -15.23 -5.62 -12.69
N ASN A 45 -14.86 -6.85 -12.39
CA ASN A 45 -14.28 -7.81 -13.33
C ASN A 45 -13.00 -7.29 -14.04
N TYR A 46 -12.26 -6.40 -13.41
CA TYR A 46 -11.01 -5.86 -13.96
C TYR A 46 -9.91 -6.91 -14.10
N TRP A 47 -9.89 -7.88 -13.19
CA TRP A 47 -8.85 -8.89 -13.12
C TRP A 47 -9.02 -9.97 -14.19
N THR A 48 -7.90 -10.36 -14.78
CA THR A 48 -7.74 -11.58 -15.58
C THR A 48 -6.60 -12.40 -15.01
N VAL A 49 -6.66 -13.71 -15.14
CA VAL A 49 -5.57 -14.58 -14.64
C VAL A 49 -4.25 -14.20 -15.31
N GLY A 50 -3.21 -14.05 -14.51
CA GLY A 50 -1.88 -13.60 -14.93
C GLY A 50 -1.71 -12.08 -14.96
N LYS A 51 -2.77 -11.28 -14.93
CA LYS A 51 -2.65 -9.82 -14.88
C LYS A 51 -1.92 -9.39 -13.62
N THR A 52 -0.90 -8.54 -13.80
CA THR A 52 -0.10 -7.98 -12.72
C THR A 52 -0.27 -6.46 -12.69
N LEU A 53 -0.52 -5.95 -11.50
CA LEU A 53 -0.52 -4.51 -11.23
C LEU A 53 0.68 -4.15 -10.37
N ARG A 54 1.28 -3.00 -10.66
CA ARG A 54 2.29 -2.34 -9.85
C ARG A 54 1.67 -1.12 -9.17
N LEU A 55 1.80 -1.05 -7.87
CA LEU A 55 1.47 0.13 -7.08
C LEU A 55 2.77 0.75 -6.59
N THR A 56 2.93 2.05 -6.80
CA THR A 56 4.09 2.83 -6.36
C THR A 56 3.60 4.03 -5.58
N ALA A 57 4.25 4.36 -4.47
CA ALA A 57 3.94 5.56 -3.71
C ALA A 57 5.19 6.23 -3.17
N ASN A 58 5.18 7.57 -3.20
CA ASN A 58 6.07 8.41 -2.43
C ASN A 58 5.30 8.97 -1.24
N VAL A 59 5.85 8.83 -0.06
CA VAL A 59 5.20 9.20 1.20
C VAL A 59 6.14 10.00 2.07
N LYS A 60 5.58 10.91 2.87
CA LYS A 60 6.29 11.60 3.95
C LYS A 60 5.77 11.06 5.28
N LEU A 61 6.68 10.61 6.12
CA LEU A 61 6.41 10.16 7.48
C LEU A 61 6.99 11.12 8.50
N THR A 62 6.20 11.55 9.44
CA THR A 62 6.64 12.24 10.65
C THR A 62 6.27 11.37 11.84
N THR A 63 7.26 10.99 12.66
CA THR A 63 7.03 10.19 13.85
C THR A 63 6.78 11.08 15.06
N GLY A 64 5.74 10.79 15.84
CA GLY A 64 5.43 11.52 17.06
C GLY A 64 6.15 10.93 18.27
N THR A 65 5.87 9.69 18.62
CA THR A 65 6.47 9.00 19.77
C THR A 65 7.25 7.77 19.31
N ALA A 66 8.21 7.35 20.13
CA ALA A 66 8.89 6.08 19.93
C ALA A 66 7.89 4.92 19.99
N GLY A 67 8.16 3.85 19.29
CA GLY A 67 7.28 2.69 19.23
C GLY A 67 7.59 1.81 18.04
N ASN A 68 6.63 1.05 17.62
CA ASN A 68 6.74 0.14 16.48
C ASN A 68 5.93 0.64 15.29
N SER A 69 6.43 0.36 14.10
CA SER A 69 5.72 0.62 12.84
C SER A 69 5.74 -0.59 11.94
N GLN A 70 4.77 -0.65 11.04
CA GLN A 70 4.65 -1.68 10.02
C GLN A 70 4.05 -1.07 8.77
N PHE A 71 4.59 -1.44 7.63
CA PHE A 71 4.04 -1.08 6.32
C PHE A 71 3.40 -2.30 5.69
N GLY A 72 2.41 -2.07 4.84
CA GLY A 72 1.75 -3.13 4.12
C GLY A 72 1.18 -2.68 2.79
N MET A 73 0.73 -3.67 2.04
CA MET A 73 -0.12 -3.48 0.86
C MET A 73 -1.38 -4.32 1.05
N ALA A 74 -2.51 -3.76 0.68
CA ALA A 74 -3.80 -4.40 0.83
C ALA A 74 -4.60 -4.36 -0.47
N TYR A 75 -5.54 -5.29 -0.59
CA TYR A 75 -6.60 -5.26 -1.59
C TYR A 75 -7.95 -5.42 -0.92
N GLY A 76 -8.91 -4.62 -1.31
CA GLY A 76 -10.28 -4.67 -0.78
C GLY A 76 -10.96 -3.30 -0.80
N ALA A 77 -12.03 -3.19 -0.03
CA ALA A 77 -12.67 -1.92 0.24
C ALA A 77 -11.79 -1.04 1.15
N ALA A 78 -11.96 0.27 1.06
CA ALA A 78 -11.27 1.20 1.94
C ALA A 78 -11.56 0.86 3.42
N ASP A 79 -10.55 0.89 4.25
CA ASP A 79 -10.60 0.59 5.69
C ASP A 79 -11.11 -0.81 6.09
N ALA A 80 -11.41 -1.68 5.10
CA ALA A 80 -11.81 -3.06 5.31
C ALA A 80 -11.20 -3.98 4.23
N PRO A 81 -9.86 -4.15 4.23
CA PRO A 81 -9.20 -4.94 3.21
C PRO A 81 -9.60 -6.41 3.31
N ALA A 82 -9.80 -7.03 2.15
CA ALA A 82 -10.03 -8.47 2.05
C ALA A 82 -8.74 -9.28 2.26
N CYS A 83 -7.59 -8.67 1.94
CA CYS A 83 -6.28 -9.25 2.22
C CYS A 83 -5.23 -8.17 2.45
N VAL A 84 -4.26 -8.49 3.29
CA VAL A 84 -3.13 -7.62 3.63
C VAL A 84 -1.83 -8.42 3.62
N VAL A 85 -0.79 -7.86 3.03
CA VAL A 85 0.59 -8.33 3.18
C VAL A 85 1.42 -7.24 3.82
N ALA A 86 2.21 -7.57 4.82
CA ALA A 86 2.90 -6.56 5.62
C ALA A 86 4.38 -6.91 5.87
N THR A 87 5.19 -5.87 6.13
CA THR A 87 6.58 -6.01 6.60
C THR A 87 6.62 -6.59 8.01
N THR A 88 7.80 -6.97 8.47
CA THR A 88 8.03 -7.12 9.90
C THR A 88 7.82 -5.78 10.62
N THR A 89 7.38 -5.87 11.86
CA THR A 89 7.31 -4.70 12.75
C THR A 89 8.71 -4.15 13.03
N ARG A 90 8.87 -2.82 12.97
CA ARG A 90 10.14 -2.14 13.18
C ARG A 90 10.01 -1.08 14.27
N ALA A 91 10.99 -1.03 15.14
CA ALA A 91 11.09 0.05 16.12
C ALA A 91 11.47 1.35 15.40
N LYS A 92 10.82 2.45 15.76
CA LYS A 92 11.06 3.79 15.23
C LYS A 92 11.47 4.78 16.31
N ILE A 93 12.17 5.83 15.89
CA ILE A 93 12.60 6.93 16.75
C ILE A 93 11.45 7.94 16.92
N ALA A 94 11.39 8.60 18.08
CA ALA A 94 10.41 9.62 18.38
C ALA A 94 10.76 10.98 17.74
N SER A 95 9.72 11.76 17.45
CA SER A 95 9.78 13.21 17.16
C SER A 95 10.76 13.58 16.05
N VAL A 96 10.77 12.80 14.97
CA VAL A 96 11.63 13.02 13.82
C VAL A 96 10.83 13.04 12.52
N GLY A 97 11.31 13.77 11.55
CA GLY A 97 10.73 13.89 10.21
C GLY A 97 10.48 15.34 9.79
N PRO A 98 9.84 15.56 8.61
CA PRO A 98 9.32 14.52 7.72
C PRO A 98 10.42 13.79 6.94
N PHE A 99 10.26 12.46 6.79
CA PHE A 99 11.15 11.60 6.00
C PHE A 99 10.47 11.17 4.72
N GLY A 100 11.25 11.06 3.64
CA GLY A 100 10.81 10.43 2.41
C GLY A 100 10.81 8.90 2.55
N ILE A 101 9.69 8.30 2.15
CA ILE A 101 9.54 6.85 2.05
C ILE A 101 9.09 6.54 0.63
N PHE A 102 9.76 5.60 -0.01
CA PHE A 102 9.35 5.04 -1.28
C PHE A 102 8.80 3.63 -1.06
N MET A 103 7.60 3.37 -1.59
CA MET A 103 6.94 2.07 -1.51
C MET A 103 6.63 1.56 -2.91
N GLN A 104 6.89 0.28 -3.15
CA GLN A 104 6.50 -0.38 -4.37
C GLN A 104 5.95 -1.77 -4.07
N GLY A 105 4.82 -2.10 -4.69
CA GLY A 105 4.19 -3.39 -4.51
C GLY A 105 3.59 -3.92 -5.81
N TYR A 106 3.44 -5.22 -5.88
CA TYR A 106 2.92 -5.95 -7.01
C TYR A 106 1.79 -6.86 -6.57
N ALA A 107 0.73 -6.92 -7.36
CA ALA A 107 -0.37 -7.85 -7.18
C ALA A 107 -0.62 -8.57 -8.50
N THR A 108 -0.53 -9.90 -8.48
CA THR A 108 -0.78 -10.75 -9.66
C THR A 108 -2.01 -11.61 -9.43
N CYS A 109 -2.96 -11.54 -10.34
CA CYS A 109 -4.17 -12.37 -10.28
C CYS A 109 -3.83 -13.84 -10.60
N ARG A 110 -4.21 -14.74 -9.69
CA ARG A 110 -4.03 -16.19 -9.83
C ARG A 110 -5.32 -16.91 -10.23
N SER A 111 -6.44 -16.41 -9.71
CA SER A 111 -7.78 -16.89 -10.11
C SER A 111 -8.78 -15.74 -9.98
N ILE A 112 -9.86 -15.81 -10.74
CA ILE A 112 -10.95 -14.83 -10.76
C ILE A 112 -12.23 -15.40 -10.17
N GLY A 113 -13.19 -14.54 -9.87
CA GLY A 113 -14.51 -14.88 -9.35
C GLY A 113 -14.72 -14.39 -7.91
N THR A 114 -15.77 -14.82 -7.27
CA THR A 114 -16.11 -14.47 -5.88
C THR A 114 -15.14 -15.06 -4.85
N ALA A 115 -14.37 -16.08 -5.24
CA ALA A 115 -13.30 -16.71 -4.49
C ALA A 115 -11.97 -16.65 -5.27
N GLY A 116 -11.71 -15.55 -5.96
CA GLY A 116 -10.47 -15.30 -6.67
C GLY A 116 -9.27 -15.15 -5.74
N THR A 117 -8.07 -15.21 -6.28
CA THR A 117 -6.84 -15.12 -5.48
C THR A 117 -5.84 -14.17 -6.12
N LEU A 118 -5.15 -13.40 -5.27
CA LEU A 118 -4.01 -12.56 -5.63
C LEU A 118 -2.74 -13.03 -4.93
N SER A 119 -1.65 -12.98 -5.66
CA SER A 119 -0.30 -13.06 -5.12
C SER A 119 0.24 -11.65 -4.98
N MET A 120 0.63 -11.23 -3.77
CA MET A 120 1.10 -9.88 -3.49
C MET A 120 2.47 -9.89 -2.85
N TRP A 121 3.34 -8.97 -3.27
CA TRP A 121 4.65 -8.77 -2.70
C TRP A 121 5.14 -7.35 -2.99
N GLY A 122 6.15 -6.90 -2.28
CA GLY A 122 6.74 -5.59 -2.51
C GLY A 122 7.81 -5.22 -1.48
N PHE A 123 8.18 -3.95 -1.51
CA PHE A 123 9.21 -3.43 -0.63
C PHE A 123 9.00 -1.95 -0.30
N VAL A 124 9.66 -1.54 0.77
CA VAL A 124 9.67 -0.16 1.28
C VAL A 124 11.11 0.27 1.45
N TYR A 125 11.47 1.40 0.86
CA TYR A 125 12.69 2.14 1.17
C TYR A 125 12.34 3.31 2.06
N ALA A 126 12.90 3.35 3.26
CA ALA A 126 12.74 4.44 4.20
C ALA A 126 14.10 4.95 4.64
N ASP A 127 14.17 6.20 5.07
CA ASP A 127 15.38 6.72 5.67
C ASP A 127 15.72 5.94 6.94
N LEU A 128 16.95 5.40 7.00
CA LEU A 128 17.43 4.59 8.13
C LEU A 128 17.44 5.36 9.45
N SER A 129 17.49 6.69 9.41
CA SER A 129 17.43 7.52 10.61
C SER A 129 16.08 7.45 11.33
N VAL A 130 15.03 7.00 10.67
CA VAL A 130 13.68 6.83 11.25
C VAL A 130 13.56 5.53 12.05
N PHE A 131 14.22 4.49 11.56
CA PHE A 131 14.09 3.14 12.11
C PHE A 131 15.39 2.70 12.77
N LEU A 132 15.28 2.10 13.94
CA LEU A 132 16.40 1.49 14.66
C LEU A 132 16.87 0.19 13.97
N SER A 133 16.80 0.15 12.65
CA SER A 133 17.15 -1.02 11.85
C SER A 133 18.04 -0.59 10.69
N THR A 134 19.12 -1.35 10.47
CA THR A 134 20.07 -1.15 9.37
C THR A 134 19.71 -1.93 8.10
N VAL A 135 18.62 -2.69 8.11
CA VAL A 135 18.23 -3.55 6.98
C VAL A 135 17.25 -2.81 6.07
N GLN A 136 17.66 -2.61 4.83
CA GLN A 136 16.86 -2.05 3.75
C GLN A 136 17.06 -2.89 2.47
N PRO A 137 16.05 -3.05 1.62
CA PRO A 137 14.65 -2.61 1.79
C PRO A 137 13.89 -3.46 2.82
N LEU A 138 12.82 -2.89 3.38
CA LEU A 138 11.83 -3.67 4.12
C LEU A 138 10.93 -4.38 3.10
N VAL A 139 10.86 -5.68 3.13
CA VAL A 139 10.02 -6.47 2.19
C VAL A 139 8.69 -6.86 2.82
N PHE A 140 7.67 -7.00 1.99
CA PHE A 140 6.39 -7.61 2.36
C PHE A 140 5.98 -8.64 1.28
N PRO A 141 5.40 -9.78 1.69
CA PRO A 141 5.26 -10.25 3.06
C PRO A 141 6.62 -10.44 3.75
N SER A 142 6.63 -10.28 5.06
CA SER A 142 7.86 -10.22 5.86
C SER A 142 8.69 -11.50 5.86
N ASP A 143 8.10 -12.61 5.54
CA ASP A 143 8.73 -13.93 5.43
C ASP A 143 9.25 -14.24 4.03
N GLY A 144 9.06 -13.30 3.08
CA GLY A 144 9.40 -13.49 1.68
C GLY A 144 8.48 -14.45 0.92
N VAL A 145 7.51 -15.03 1.57
CA VAL A 145 6.52 -15.91 0.94
C VAL A 145 5.38 -15.08 0.37
N THR A 146 5.13 -15.24 -0.91
CA THR A 146 4.02 -14.57 -1.58
C THR A 146 2.69 -15.08 -1.05
N VAL A 147 1.95 -14.24 -0.37
CA VAL A 147 0.62 -14.58 0.15
C VAL A 147 -0.38 -14.61 -1.00
N VAL A 148 -1.16 -15.68 -1.06
CA VAL A 148 -2.31 -15.79 -1.94
C VAL A 148 -3.55 -15.74 -1.07
N SER A 149 -4.32 -14.68 -1.19
CA SER A 149 -5.52 -14.48 -0.38
C SER A 149 -6.77 -14.59 -1.23
N THR A 150 -7.82 -15.17 -0.67
CA THR A 150 -9.12 -15.26 -1.33
C THR A 150 -9.79 -13.90 -1.37
N ILE A 151 -10.15 -13.44 -2.55
CA ILE A 151 -10.75 -12.13 -2.78
C ILE A 151 -11.90 -12.22 -3.78
N ASP A 152 -12.85 -11.31 -3.68
CA ASP A 152 -13.86 -11.15 -4.74
C ASP A 152 -13.32 -10.22 -5.83
N THR A 153 -13.02 -10.77 -7.00
CA THR A 153 -12.54 -10.02 -8.17
C THR A 153 -13.67 -9.44 -9.02
N THR A 154 -14.93 -9.75 -8.70
CA THR A 154 -16.10 -9.30 -9.46
C THR A 154 -16.62 -7.95 -9.01
N VAL A 155 -16.19 -7.47 -7.84
CA VAL A 155 -16.68 -6.22 -7.22
C VAL A 155 -15.88 -5.02 -7.72
N GLY A 156 -16.57 -3.95 -8.08
CA GLY A 156 -15.99 -2.69 -8.55
C GLY A 156 -15.68 -1.66 -7.46
N THR A 157 -15.76 -2.06 -6.17
CA THR A 157 -15.46 -1.18 -5.03
C THR A 157 -14.13 -1.50 -4.36
N ASN A 158 -13.46 -2.55 -4.80
CA ASN A 158 -12.18 -2.99 -4.29
C ASN A 158 -11.04 -2.32 -5.04
N GLY A 159 -9.96 -2.04 -4.33
CA GLY A 159 -8.75 -1.45 -4.90
C GLY A 159 -7.49 -1.93 -4.22
N LEU A 160 -6.34 -1.62 -4.84
CA LEU A 160 -5.03 -1.79 -4.23
C LEU A 160 -4.66 -0.53 -3.47
N PHE A 161 -4.00 -0.69 -2.33
CA PHE A 161 -3.49 0.44 -1.56
C PHE A 161 -2.37 0.03 -0.61
N PHE A 162 -1.56 1.01 -0.23
CA PHE A 162 -0.59 0.85 0.84
C PHE A 162 -1.21 1.20 2.18
N GLU A 163 -0.71 0.54 3.21
CA GLU A 163 -1.13 0.72 4.59
C GLU A 163 0.06 1.00 5.51
N TYR A 164 -0.23 1.68 6.59
CA TYR A 164 0.70 1.94 7.68
C TYR A 164 0.04 1.69 9.02
N LEU A 165 0.80 1.07 9.91
CA LEU A 165 0.41 0.83 11.30
C LEU A 165 1.48 1.40 12.22
N THR A 166 1.06 1.99 13.33
CA THR A 166 1.95 2.41 14.42
C THR A 166 1.38 2.00 15.76
N SER A 167 2.24 1.59 16.67
CA SER A 167 1.84 1.33 18.07
C SER A 167 1.63 2.61 18.88
N ALA A 168 1.98 3.75 18.32
CA ALA A 168 1.88 5.06 18.97
C ALA A 168 1.13 6.05 18.07
N GLY A 169 -0.10 6.40 18.43
CA GLY A 169 -1.06 7.13 17.63
C GLY A 169 -0.75 8.61 17.32
N THR A 170 0.51 9.03 17.36
CA THR A 170 0.93 10.44 17.14
C THR A 170 1.75 10.63 15.86
N ASP A 171 1.89 9.59 15.04
CA ASP A 171 2.54 9.70 13.74
C ASP A 171 1.64 10.41 12.74
N SER A 172 2.26 10.95 11.71
CA SER A 172 1.59 11.52 10.55
C SER A 172 2.21 10.96 9.29
N ILE A 173 1.40 10.35 8.43
CA ILE A 173 1.83 9.83 7.14
C ILE A 173 1.04 10.52 6.02
N LEU A 174 1.76 10.98 5.00
CA LEU A 174 1.22 11.74 3.91
C LEU A 174 1.71 11.19 2.58
N ALA A 175 0.83 10.64 1.76
CA ALA A 175 1.17 10.30 0.39
C ALA A 175 1.33 11.58 -0.44
N THR A 176 2.44 11.68 -1.14
CA THR A 176 2.74 12.79 -2.05
C THR A 176 2.54 12.40 -3.51
N ASP A 177 2.60 11.10 -3.80
CA ASP A 177 2.38 10.56 -5.12
C ASP A 177 1.97 9.08 -4.99
N ILE A 178 0.94 8.67 -5.73
CA ILE A 178 0.53 7.26 -5.83
C ILE A 178 0.24 6.96 -7.31
N VAL A 179 0.89 5.94 -7.83
CA VAL A 179 0.76 5.48 -9.21
C VAL A 179 0.38 4.01 -9.24
N LEU A 180 -0.68 3.68 -9.96
CA LEU A 180 -1.10 2.31 -10.23
C LEU A 180 -0.95 2.03 -11.73
N GLU A 181 -0.23 0.96 -12.07
CA GLU A 181 0.08 0.59 -13.44
C GLU A 181 -0.24 -0.88 -13.72
N ALA A 182 -0.79 -1.15 -14.89
CA ALA A 182 -0.88 -2.52 -15.39
C ALA A 182 0.44 -2.90 -16.09
N MET A 183 0.99 -4.06 -15.73
CA MET A 183 2.28 -4.53 -16.24
C MET A 183 2.15 -5.46 -17.45
N ASN A 184 0.94 -6.01 -17.71
CA ASN A 184 0.62 -6.93 -18.79
C ASN A 184 -0.88 -6.97 -19.08
#